data_5ebda23994ce4b4f1a50cd1b43ad2276
#
_entry.id   5ebda23994ce4b4f1a50cd1b43ad2276
#
_cell.length_a   1.000
_cell.length_b   1.000
_cell.length_c   1.000
_cell.angle_alpha   90.00
_cell.angle_beta   90.00
_cell.angle_gamma   90.00
#
_symmetry.space_group_name_H-M   'P 1'
#
loop_
_entity.id
_entity.type
_entity.pdbx_description
1 polymer ?
#
loop_
_entity_poly.entity_id
_entity_poly.type
_entity_poly.pdbx_seq_one_letter_code
_entity_poly.pdbx_strand_id
1 'polypeptide(L)'
;VFLDANWTYAGETSVFQATGWLQAVCATDDYIICLENYDNSKTDPDTLIAFYKNPYDENGNPVEQYSYAKHITEMDYEHGNGMTYDPVRNEIVIAGGRAIKKSNTGCIFIVDGDTLEFKRKVKVTDEGRVNAIAYWEDKDQYIMLIGNSDNEFKFILTDTEFNVLDTLMEADISAGNAFQDFCISGDYIISIPFMKRTGKEDVLHVYSISERRLLGTYSLQMEDEDTYVEPESICEIEPGVLLIGSALKDPSRIAFYTTKVEAAFSVRTTVEHGTV
;
A
#
# COMPACT_ATOMS: atom_id res chain seq x y z
N VAL A 1 16.85 10.06 -1.47
CA VAL A 1 16.85 8.98 -2.44
C VAL A 1 17.20 7.68 -1.76
N PHE A 2 16.36 6.70 -1.93
CA PHE A 2 16.48 5.37 -1.33
C PHE A 2 17.59 4.49 -1.95
N LEU A 3 18.67 5.05 -2.45
CA LEU A 3 19.65 4.29 -3.22
C LEU A 3 20.17 3.04 -2.50
N ASP A 4 20.13 3.03 -1.18
CA ASP A 4 20.58 1.90 -0.36
C ASP A 4 19.70 1.78 0.91
N ALA A 5 18.40 2.00 0.81
CA ALA A 5 17.53 1.76 1.94
C ALA A 5 17.47 0.26 2.21
N ASN A 6 18.26 -0.16 3.17
CA ASN A 6 18.18 -1.51 3.69
C ASN A 6 16.86 -1.64 4.45
N TRP A 7 16.00 -2.50 3.96
CA TRP A 7 14.77 -2.86 4.62
C TRP A 7 15.10 -3.85 5.73
N THR A 8 14.72 -3.49 6.94
CA THR A 8 14.94 -4.33 8.12
C THR A 8 13.71 -5.20 8.34
N TYR A 9 13.91 -6.50 8.45
CA TYR A 9 12.87 -7.42 8.88
C TYR A 9 12.32 -7.02 10.25
N ALA A 10 11.01 -6.81 10.35
CA ALA A 10 10.35 -6.35 11.56
C ALA A 10 9.55 -7.44 12.27
N GLY A 11 9.06 -8.42 11.53
CA GLY A 11 8.31 -9.54 12.08
C GLY A 11 7.50 -10.27 11.02
N GLU A 12 6.91 -11.39 11.39
CA GLU A 12 6.04 -12.18 10.51
C GLU A 12 4.88 -12.80 11.28
N THR A 13 3.82 -13.13 10.55
CA THR A 13 2.68 -13.85 11.06
C THR A 13 2.15 -14.83 10.03
N SER A 14 1.47 -15.88 10.48
CA SER A 14 0.77 -16.77 9.56
C SER A 14 -0.43 -16.04 8.94
N VAL A 15 -0.74 -16.38 7.69
CA VAL A 15 -2.02 -15.99 7.09
C VAL A 15 -3.17 -16.53 7.93
N PHE A 16 -4.24 -15.76 8.01
CA PHE A 16 -5.41 -16.15 8.79
C PHE A 16 -6.18 -17.31 8.14
N GLN A 17 -6.23 -17.30 6.81
CA GLN A 17 -6.86 -18.36 6.03
C GLN A 17 -5.77 -19.19 5.33
N ALA A 18 -5.91 -20.51 5.34
CA ALA A 18 -4.90 -21.43 4.78
C ALA A 18 -4.58 -21.19 3.29
N THR A 19 -5.47 -20.51 2.56
CA THR A 19 -5.30 -20.13 1.15
C THR A 19 -5.32 -18.61 0.97
N GLY A 20 -5.24 -17.86 2.08
CA GLY A 20 -5.24 -16.41 2.09
C GLY A 20 -3.93 -15.85 1.52
N TRP A 21 -4.02 -14.65 0.99
CA TRP A 21 -2.91 -13.93 0.39
C TRP A 21 -2.97 -12.46 0.79
N LEU A 22 -1.85 -11.94 1.31
CA LEU A 22 -1.76 -10.51 1.58
C LEU A 22 -1.93 -9.73 0.28
N GLN A 23 -2.75 -8.67 0.31
CA GLN A 23 -2.94 -7.77 -0.82
C GLN A 23 -2.64 -6.31 -0.46
N ALA A 24 -2.99 -5.87 0.75
CA ALA A 24 -2.81 -4.49 1.14
C ALA A 24 -2.48 -4.34 2.62
N VAL A 25 -1.77 -3.26 2.97
CA VAL A 25 -1.53 -2.83 4.34
C VAL A 25 -1.79 -1.34 4.50
N CYS A 26 -2.27 -0.94 5.66
CA CYS A 26 -2.21 0.44 6.13
C CYS A 26 -1.93 0.48 7.63
N ALA A 27 -1.64 1.65 8.17
CA ALA A 27 -1.43 1.84 9.59
C ALA A 27 -2.44 2.84 10.15
N THR A 28 -3.06 2.48 11.27
CA THR A 28 -3.78 3.39 12.15
C THR A 28 -2.85 3.86 13.27
N ASP A 29 -3.37 4.58 14.26
CA ASP A 29 -2.56 4.96 15.42
C ASP A 29 -2.06 3.74 16.21
N ASP A 30 -2.90 2.71 16.35
CA ASP A 30 -2.64 1.55 17.21
C ASP A 30 -2.28 0.28 16.45
N TYR A 31 -2.67 0.15 15.18
CA TYR A 31 -2.61 -1.10 14.45
C TYR A 31 -1.96 -0.98 13.07
N ILE A 32 -1.33 -2.07 12.66
CA ILE A 32 -1.11 -2.38 11.24
C ILE A 32 -2.29 -3.21 10.79
N ILE A 33 -3.01 -2.74 9.77
CA ILE A 33 -4.15 -3.45 9.19
C ILE A 33 -3.70 -4.10 7.89
N CYS A 34 -3.94 -5.40 7.79
CA CYS A 34 -3.68 -6.20 6.59
C CYS A 34 -4.99 -6.64 5.95
N LEU A 35 -5.06 -6.55 4.63
CA LEU A 35 -6.12 -7.18 3.85
C LEU A 35 -5.61 -8.51 3.30
N GLU A 36 -6.28 -9.58 3.62
CA GLU A 36 -6.02 -10.92 3.13
C GLU A 36 -7.17 -11.36 2.22
N ASN A 37 -6.86 -11.53 0.93
CA ASN A 37 -7.78 -12.10 -0.03
C ASN A 37 -7.87 -13.62 0.11
N TYR A 38 -9.07 -14.15 -0.05
CA TYR A 38 -9.30 -15.57 -0.18
C TYR A 38 -9.35 -15.97 -1.65
N ASP A 39 -8.34 -16.70 -2.09
CA ASP A 39 -8.18 -17.28 -3.43
C ASP A 39 -8.85 -16.53 -4.60
N ASN A 40 -8.07 -15.92 -5.41
CA ASN A 40 -8.27 -15.10 -6.64
C ASN A 40 -9.52 -15.32 -7.52
N SER A 41 -10.47 -16.14 -7.15
CA SER A 41 -11.51 -16.56 -8.08
C SER A 41 -12.94 -16.34 -7.60
N LYS A 42 -13.16 -15.82 -6.37
CA LYS A 42 -14.50 -16.07 -5.85
C LYS A 42 -15.04 -15.01 -4.90
N THR A 43 -16.23 -15.09 -4.69
CA THR A 43 -17.20 -14.38 -3.89
C THR A 43 -17.07 -14.61 -2.38
N ASP A 44 -15.99 -15.25 -1.93
CA ASP A 44 -15.78 -15.48 -0.51
C ASP A 44 -15.29 -14.18 0.14
N PRO A 45 -15.74 -13.87 1.36
CA PRO A 45 -15.33 -12.66 2.05
C PRO A 45 -13.83 -12.65 2.32
N ASP A 46 -13.22 -11.49 2.13
CA ASP A 46 -11.84 -11.20 2.51
C ASP A 46 -11.74 -10.97 4.02
N THR A 47 -10.55 -11.06 4.56
CA THR A 47 -10.28 -10.83 5.97
C THR A 47 -9.44 -9.58 6.16
N LEU A 48 -9.94 -8.65 6.98
CA LEU A 48 -9.15 -7.56 7.54
C LEU A 48 -8.58 -8.01 8.88
N ILE A 49 -7.26 -7.92 9.03
CA ILE A 49 -6.55 -8.36 10.23
C ILE A 49 -5.78 -7.18 10.80
N ALA A 50 -5.95 -6.91 12.09
CA ALA A 50 -5.20 -5.93 12.83
C ALA A 50 -4.08 -6.60 13.63
N PHE A 51 -2.88 -6.06 13.53
CA PHE A 51 -1.71 -6.40 14.34
C PHE A 51 -1.29 -5.19 15.17
N TYR A 52 -0.84 -5.39 16.39
CA TYR A 52 -0.38 -4.29 17.23
C TYR A 52 0.81 -3.57 16.59
N LYS A 53 0.66 -2.28 16.30
CA LYS A 53 1.74 -1.43 15.79
C LYS A 53 2.76 -1.10 16.87
N ASN A 54 2.28 -0.91 18.10
CA ASN A 54 3.04 -0.48 19.26
C ASN A 54 3.25 -1.64 20.25
N PRO A 55 4.24 -1.57 21.14
CA PRO A 55 4.44 -2.58 22.20
C PRO A 55 3.44 -2.47 23.36
N TYR A 56 2.40 -1.69 23.20
CA TYR A 56 1.32 -1.51 24.17
C TYR A 56 -0.04 -1.46 23.43
N ASP A 57 -1.07 -2.06 24.04
CA ASP A 57 -2.45 -1.94 23.56
C ASP A 57 -3.06 -0.55 23.88
N GLU A 58 -4.27 -0.32 23.43
CA GLU A 58 -5.03 0.92 23.66
C GLU A 58 -5.31 1.22 25.15
N ASN A 59 -5.15 0.23 26.04
CA ASN A 59 -5.31 0.34 27.49
C ASN A 59 -3.94 0.53 28.20
N GLY A 60 -2.84 0.55 27.45
CA GLY A 60 -1.47 0.66 28.01
C GLY A 60 -0.90 -0.65 28.56
N ASN A 61 -1.51 -1.81 28.25
CA ASN A 61 -0.95 -3.10 28.63
C ASN A 61 0.14 -3.51 27.64
N PRO A 62 1.25 -4.11 28.13
CA PRO A 62 2.29 -4.63 27.24
C PRO A 62 1.76 -5.71 26.30
N VAL A 63 2.07 -5.59 25.01
CA VAL A 63 1.78 -6.57 23.96
C VAL A 63 3.03 -6.78 23.13
N GLU A 64 3.09 -7.89 22.41
CA GLU A 64 4.14 -8.11 21.43
C GLU A 64 3.84 -7.31 20.16
N GLN A 65 4.77 -6.47 19.73
CA GLN A 65 4.64 -5.69 18.51
C GLN A 65 4.48 -6.63 17.30
N TYR A 66 3.58 -6.28 16.37
CA TYR A 66 3.17 -7.07 15.22
C TYR A 66 2.46 -8.40 15.57
N SER A 67 2.12 -8.64 16.82
CA SER A 67 1.24 -9.76 17.17
C SER A 67 -0.21 -9.47 16.81
N TYR A 68 -0.96 -10.54 16.61
CA TYR A 68 -2.38 -10.49 16.28
C TYR A 68 -3.20 -9.79 17.37
N ALA A 69 -4.08 -8.87 16.96
CA ALA A 69 -5.01 -8.17 17.84
C ALA A 69 -6.48 -8.59 17.59
N LYS A 70 -6.96 -8.41 16.38
CA LYS A 70 -8.35 -8.71 15.98
C LYS A 70 -8.48 -8.93 14.48
N HIS A 71 -9.60 -9.45 14.03
CA HIS A 71 -9.93 -9.54 12.61
C HIS A 71 -11.44 -9.49 12.39
N ILE A 72 -11.81 -9.22 11.13
CA ILE A 72 -13.17 -9.37 10.63
C ILE A 72 -13.15 -10.00 9.25
N THR A 73 -14.08 -10.90 8.98
CA THR A 73 -14.31 -11.53 7.68
C THR A 73 -15.75 -11.29 7.28
N GLU A 74 -16.00 -10.27 6.50
CA GLU A 74 -17.37 -9.79 6.26
C GLU A 74 -17.65 -9.53 4.78
N MET A 75 -16.74 -8.93 4.04
CA MET A 75 -16.96 -8.38 2.74
C MET A 75 -15.92 -8.89 1.74
N ASP A 76 -16.35 -9.06 0.49
CA ASP A 76 -15.47 -9.26 -0.66
C ASP A 76 -15.06 -7.88 -1.19
N TYR A 77 -13.79 -7.52 -1.00
CA TYR A 77 -13.19 -6.25 -1.46
C TYR A 77 -12.57 -6.35 -2.86
N GLU A 78 -12.98 -7.36 -3.63
CA GLU A 78 -12.46 -7.66 -4.97
C GLU A 78 -10.99 -8.09 -4.92
N HIS A 79 -10.10 -7.39 -5.64
CA HIS A 79 -8.68 -7.67 -5.53
C HIS A 79 -8.00 -6.97 -4.35
N GLY A 80 -8.63 -5.89 -3.83
CA GLY A 80 -8.17 -5.16 -2.65
C GLY A 80 -6.72 -4.70 -2.71
N ASN A 81 -6.29 -4.11 -3.82
CA ASN A 81 -4.88 -4.00 -4.21
C ASN A 81 -4.09 -2.90 -3.47
N GLY A 82 -4.74 -2.03 -2.73
CA GLY A 82 -4.12 -0.96 -1.94
C GLY A 82 -5.08 -0.42 -0.90
N MET A 83 -4.54 0.10 0.19
CA MET A 83 -5.34 0.53 1.33
C MET A 83 -4.69 1.70 2.06
N THR A 84 -5.50 2.63 2.57
CA THR A 84 -5.02 3.76 3.36
C THR A 84 -5.95 4.05 4.54
N TYR A 85 -5.41 4.64 5.59
CA TYR A 85 -6.17 5.15 6.73
C TYR A 85 -6.33 6.66 6.65
N ASP A 86 -7.54 7.13 6.90
CA ASP A 86 -7.90 8.55 7.06
C ASP A 86 -8.19 8.81 8.55
N PRO A 87 -7.27 9.44 9.28
CA PRO A 87 -7.43 9.68 10.71
C PRO A 87 -8.48 10.74 11.03
N VAL A 88 -8.78 11.65 10.09
CA VAL A 88 -9.78 12.71 10.30
C VAL A 88 -11.19 12.13 10.33
N ARG A 89 -11.45 11.12 9.52
CA ARG A 89 -12.76 10.45 9.40
C ARG A 89 -12.83 9.13 10.13
N ASN A 90 -11.70 8.66 10.64
CA ASN A 90 -11.50 7.33 11.20
C ASN A 90 -12.02 6.25 10.24
N GLU A 91 -11.54 6.31 8.99
CA GLU A 91 -11.96 5.42 7.93
C GLU A 91 -10.73 4.77 7.26
N ILE A 92 -10.85 3.49 6.95
CA ILE A 92 -9.91 2.80 6.07
C ILE A 92 -10.55 2.74 4.69
N VAL A 93 -9.80 3.16 3.67
CA VAL A 93 -10.25 3.17 2.28
C VAL A 93 -9.45 2.13 1.50
N ILE A 94 -10.16 1.19 0.87
CA ILE A 94 -9.60 0.05 0.14
C ILE A 94 -9.85 0.24 -1.35
N ALA A 95 -8.81 0.21 -2.15
CA ALA A 95 -8.88 0.23 -3.60
C ALA A 95 -9.28 -1.15 -4.13
N GLY A 96 -10.37 -1.26 -4.90
CA GLY A 96 -10.88 -2.54 -5.39
C GLY A 96 -9.99 -3.24 -6.43
N GLY A 97 -8.99 -2.54 -6.96
CA GLY A 97 -8.04 -3.11 -7.90
C GLY A 97 -8.73 -3.68 -9.16
N ARG A 98 -8.30 -4.87 -9.54
CA ARG A 98 -8.93 -5.62 -10.63
C ARG A 98 -10.24 -6.25 -10.15
N ALA A 99 -11.35 -5.59 -10.42
CA ALA A 99 -12.65 -6.10 -10.03
C ALA A 99 -12.99 -7.42 -10.73
N ILE A 100 -13.42 -8.41 -9.96
CA ILE A 100 -13.98 -9.66 -10.42
C ILE A 100 -15.43 -9.41 -10.89
N LYS A 101 -16.18 -8.64 -10.10
CA LYS A 101 -17.54 -8.22 -10.45
C LYS A 101 -17.49 -6.92 -11.26
N LYS A 102 -17.96 -6.93 -12.51
CA LYS A 102 -17.99 -5.76 -13.38
C LYS A 102 -18.62 -4.51 -12.72
N SER A 103 -19.59 -4.70 -11.83
CA SER A 103 -20.24 -3.61 -11.09
C SER A 103 -19.32 -2.91 -10.09
N ASN A 104 -18.19 -3.51 -9.76
CA ASN A 104 -17.22 -3.00 -8.81
C ASN A 104 -15.97 -2.40 -9.50
N THR A 105 -15.90 -2.46 -10.84
CA THR A 105 -14.83 -1.81 -11.58
C THR A 105 -14.78 -0.32 -11.25
N GLY A 106 -13.62 0.20 -10.87
CA GLY A 106 -13.43 1.61 -10.50
C GLY A 106 -14.07 2.01 -9.16
N CYS A 107 -14.36 1.04 -8.31
CA CYS A 107 -14.87 1.28 -6.96
C CYS A 107 -13.76 1.23 -5.91
N ILE A 108 -14.03 1.91 -4.81
CA ILE A 108 -13.36 1.80 -3.53
C ILE A 108 -14.35 1.33 -2.48
N PHE A 109 -13.82 0.74 -1.41
CA PHE A 109 -14.60 0.28 -0.27
C PHE A 109 -14.11 1.00 0.98
N ILE A 110 -15.04 1.38 1.84
CA ILE A 110 -14.75 2.15 3.04
C ILE A 110 -15.22 1.34 4.23
N VAL A 111 -14.32 1.17 5.19
CA VAL A 111 -14.57 0.49 6.45
C VAL A 111 -14.29 1.42 7.62
N ASP A 112 -14.85 1.12 8.76
CA ASP A 112 -14.61 1.84 10.00
C ASP A 112 -13.21 1.53 10.56
N GLY A 113 -12.47 2.56 10.97
CA GLY A 113 -11.09 2.41 11.44
C GLY A 113 -10.96 1.65 12.76
N ASP A 114 -11.97 1.72 13.62
CA ASP A 114 -11.95 1.04 14.92
C ASP A 114 -12.48 -0.38 14.84
N THR A 115 -13.65 -0.56 14.20
CA THR A 115 -14.35 -1.86 14.18
C THR A 115 -13.94 -2.72 13.00
N LEU A 116 -13.38 -2.14 11.95
CA LEU A 116 -13.08 -2.73 10.63
C LEU A 116 -14.35 -3.15 9.86
N GLU A 117 -15.54 -2.78 10.32
CA GLU A 117 -16.80 -3.10 9.67
C GLU A 117 -16.99 -2.31 8.38
N PHE A 118 -17.58 -2.95 7.37
CA PHE A 118 -17.90 -2.30 6.10
C PHE A 118 -18.92 -1.16 6.29
N LYS A 119 -18.61 0.02 5.78
CA LYS A 119 -19.50 1.21 5.83
C LYS A 119 -20.19 1.45 4.49
N ARG A 120 -19.43 1.58 3.42
CA ARG A 120 -19.97 1.94 2.11
C ARG A 120 -18.99 1.63 0.96
N LYS A 121 -19.54 1.55 -0.22
CA LYS A 121 -18.81 1.48 -1.50
C LYS A 121 -19.03 2.75 -2.28
N VAL A 122 -17.98 3.28 -2.90
CA VAL A 122 -18.04 4.47 -3.75
C VAL A 122 -17.47 4.14 -5.14
N LYS A 123 -18.16 4.60 -6.17
CA LYS A 123 -17.70 4.54 -7.55
C LYS A 123 -16.90 5.81 -7.84
N VAL A 124 -15.61 5.67 -8.12
CA VAL A 124 -14.70 6.79 -8.40
C VAL A 124 -14.61 7.08 -9.89
N THR A 125 -14.53 6.02 -10.72
CA THR A 125 -14.32 6.17 -12.15
C THR A 125 -15.04 5.09 -12.96
N ASP A 126 -15.47 5.44 -14.17
CA ASP A 126 -15.98 4.49 -15.17
C ASP A 126 -14.90 4.07 -16.17
N GLU A 127 -13.76 4.76 -16.19
CA GLU A 127 -12.72 4.62 -17.20
C GLU A 127 -11.69 3.53 -16.88
N GLY A 128 -11.81 2.85 -15.74
CA GLY A 128 -10.82 1.87 -15.35
C GLY A 128 -10.95 1.38 -13.92
N ARG A 129 -9.84 0.93 -13.38
CA ARG A 129 -9.75 0.39 -12.01
C ARG A 129 -9.02 1.38 -11.09
N VAL A 130 -9.46 1.46 -9.85
CA VAL A 130 -8.67 2.08 -8.77
C VAL A 130 -7.69 1.02 -8.29
N ASN A 131 -6.43 1.16 -8.68
CA ASN A 131 -5.41 0.15 -8.41
C ASN A 131 -4.82 0.28 -7.00
N ALA A 132 -4.63 1.52 -6.56
CA ALA A 132 -4.14 1.83 -5.22
C ALA A 132 -4.63 3.22 -4.78
N ILE A 133 -4.55 3.49 -3.48
CA ILE A 133 -5.01 4.74 -2.88
C ILE A 133 -4.15 5.10 -1.68
N ALA A 134 -3.86 6.40 -1.51
CA ALA A 134 -3.24 6.95 -0.31
C ALA A 134 -3.90 8.24 0.13
N TYR A 135 -4.09 8.41 1.43
CA TYR A 135 -4.55 9.65 2.02
C TYR A 135 -3.37 10.63 2.16
N TRP A 136 -3.56 11.85 1.66
CA TRP A 136 -2.58 12.93 1.77
C TRP A 136 -2.97 13.87 2.91
N GLU A 137 -2.43 13.60 4.08
CA GLU A 137 -2.80 14.24 5.33
C GLU A 137 -2.64 15.77 5.28
N ASP A 138 -1.53 16.28 4.75
CA ASP A 138 -1.25 17.73 4.65
C ASP A 138 -2.32 18.52 3.88
N LYS A 139 -3.09 17.86 3.05
CA LYS A 139 -4.10 18.50 2.17
C LYS A 139 -5.52 18.07 2.48
N ASP A 140 -5.72 17.07 3.35
CA ASP A 140 -7.02 16.42 3.54
C ASP A 140 -7.63 15.99 2.19
N GLN A 141 -6.88 15.22 1.43
CA GLN A 141 -7.21 14.75 0.08
C GLN A 141 -6.73 13.33 -0.13
N TYR A 142 -7.15 12.70 -1.22
CA TYR A 142 -6.64 11.39 -1.61
C TYR A 142 -5.90 11.47 -2.95
N ILE A 143 -4.84 10.68 -3.06
CA ILE A 143 -4.21 10.36 -4.34
C ILE A 143 -4.56 8.93 -4.68
N MET A 144 -4.95 8.66 -5.92
CA MET A 144 -5.29 7.32 -6.41
C MET A 144 -4.50 6.98 -7.66
N LEU A 145 -4.09 5.74 -7.77
CA LEU A 145 -3.53 5.17 -8.98
C LEU A 145 -4.63 4.53 -9.79
N ILE A 146 -4.97 5.14 -10.92
CA ILE A 146 -6.01 4.65 -11.83
C ILE A 146 -5.34 3.96 -13.02
N GLY A 147 -5.76 2.71 -13.28
CA GLY A 147 -5.33 1.95 -14.44
C GLY A 147 -6.47 1.70 -15.43
N ASN A 148 -6.23 1.88 -16.72
CA ASN A 148 -7.18 1.56 -17.78
C ASN A 148 -6.98 0.15 -18.38
N SER A 149 -7.78 -0.21 -19.39
CA SER A 149 -7.69 -1.49 -20.09
C SER A 149 -6.39 -1.67 -20.89
N ASP A 150 -5.75 -0.56 -21.26
CA ASP A 150 -4.55 -0.55 -22.11
C ASP A 150 -3.27 -0.58 -21.25
N ASN A 151 -3.41 -0.79 -19.94
CA ASN A 151 -2.34 -0.74 -18.93
C ASN A 151 -1.62 0.61 -18.87
N GLU A 152 -2.32 1.69 -19.14
CA GLU A 152 -1.87 3.02 -18.81
C GLU A 152 -2.32 3.36 -17.40
N PHE A 153 -1.42 3.91 -16.62
CA PHE A 153 -1.66 4.25 -15.21
C PHE A 153 -1.37 5.73 -14.98
N LYS A 154 -2.24 6.34 -14.18
CA LYS A 154 -2.08 7.76 -13.78
C LYS A 154 -2.40 7.96 -12.31
N PHE A 155 -1.67 8.86 -11.68
CA PHE A 155 -2.02 9.38 -10.36
C PHE A 155 -3.00 10.52 -10.51
N ILE A 156 -4.15 10.41 -9.85
CA ILE A 156 -5.17 11.45 -9.77
C ILE A 156 -5.30 11.96 -8.36
N LEU A 157 -5.64 13.24 -8.22
CA LEU A 157 -5.98 13.88 -6.96
C LEU A 157 -7.50 13.93 -6.83
N THR A 158 -8.02 13.60 -5.65
CA THR A 158 -9.45 13.72 -5.34
C THR A 158 -9.66 14.50 -4.04
N ASP A 159 -10.88 15.05 -3.88
CA ASP A 159 -11.34 15.53 -2.58
C ASP A 159 -11.74 14.36 -1.67
N THR A 160 -12.25 14.70 -0.49
CA THR A 160 -12.68 13.73 0.52
C THR A 160 -13.99 13.02 0.20
N GLU A 161 -14.73 13.50 -0.79
CA GLU A 161 -15.91 12.85 -1.37
C GLU A 161 -15.56 12.00 -2.60
N PHE A 162 -14.26 11.89 -2.89
CA PHE A 162 -13.66 11.14 -4.03
C PHE A 162 -14.01 11.73 -5.41
N ASN A 163 -14.38 13.02 -5.48
CA ASN A 163 -14.48 13.73 -6.75
C ASN A 163 -13.08 14.02 -7.29
N VAL A 164 -12.85 13.73 -8.56
CA VAL A 164 -11.56 14.00 -9.21
C VAL A 164 -11.33 15.50 -9.35
N LEU A 165 -10.24 15.99 -8.78
CA LEU A 165 -9.81 17.37 -8.84
C LEU A 165 -8.77 17.63 -9.92
N ASP A 166 -7.83 16.71 -10.08
CA ASP A 166 -6.70 16.87 -11.01
C ASP A 166 -6.10 15.51 -11.43
N THR A 167 -5.40 15.48 -12.55
CA THR A 167 -4.47 14.41 -12.92
C THR A 167 -3.06 14.90 -12.61
N LEU A 168 -2.39 14.27 -11.65
CA LEU A 168 -1.08 14.69 -11.20
C LEU A 168 0.00 14.35 -12.22
N MET A 169 0.07 13.08 -12.61
CA MET A 169 1.08 12.57 -13.55
C MET A 169 0.75 11.16 -14.02
N GLU A 170 1.37 10.74 -15.10
CA GLU A 170 1.38 9.34 -15.51
C GLU A 170 2.35 8.54 -14.63
N ALA A 171 2.01 7.29 -14.35
CA ALA A 171 2.88 6.37 -13.66
C ALA A 171 3.83 5.68 -14.65
N ASP A 172 5.09 5.55 -14.28
CA ASP A 172 6.09 4.90 -15.13
C ASP A 172 5.90 3.38 -15.17
N ILE A 173 5.58 2.86 -16.34
CA ILE A 173 5.40 1.44 -16.61
C ILE A 173 6.67 0.74 -17.13
N SER A 174 7.80 1.42 -17.18
CA SER A 174 9.05 0.86 -17.73
C SER A 174 9.58 -0.31 -16.91
N ALA A 175 9.30 -0.36 -15.62
CA ALA A 175 9.68 -1.46 -14.74
C ALA A 175 8.72 -2.64 -14.84
N GLY A 176 7.44 -2.40 -15.15
CA GLY A 176 6.38 -3.41 -15.26
C GLY A 176 5.09 -2.77 -15.76
N ASN A 177 4.14 -3.59 -16.18
CA ASN A 177 2.85 -3.14 -16.69
C ASN A 177 1.69 -3.29 -15.69
N ALA A 178 2.01 -3.38 -14.42
CA ALA A 178 1.09 -3.42 -13.30
C ALA A 178 1.76 -2.82 -12.06
N PHE A 179 0.95 -2.50 -11.07
CA PHE A 179 1.41 -1.97 -9.79
C PHE A 179 0.76 -2.76 -8.66
N GLN A 180 1.52 -2.95 -7.57
CA GLN A 180 0.97 -3.44 -6.32
C GLN A 180 0.30 -2.28 -5.58
N ASP A 181 1.07 -1.41 -4.95
CA ASP A 181 0.54 -0.34 -4.12
C ASP A 181 1.48 0.88 -4.11
N PHE A 182 1.08 1.93 -3.41
CA PHE A 182 1.92 3.07 -3.08
C PHE A 182 1.51 3.72 -1.75
N CYS A 183 2.43 4.46 -1.14
CA CYS A 183 2.15 5.37 -0.04
C CYS A 183 2.62 6.79 -0.35
N ILE A 184 2.22 7.73 0.51
CA ILE A 184 2.69 9.11 0.51
C ILE A 184 3.55 9.32 1.75
N SER A 185 4.71 9.97 1.56
CA SER A 185 5.56 10.48 2.64
C SER A 185 6.00 11.89 2.27
N GLY A 186 5.45 12.91 2.94
CA GLY A 186 5.64 14.32 2.59
C GLY A 186 5.24 14.64 1.15
N ASP A 187 6.18 15.15 0.33
CA ASP A 187 5.96 15.45 -1.09
C ASP A 187 6.14 14.24 -2.02
N TYR A 188 6.32 13.04 -1.49
CA TYR A 188 6.70 11.89 -2.29
C TYR A 188 5.61 10.82 -2.35
N ILE A 189 5.34 10.32 -3.57
CA ILE A 189 4.66 9.06 -3.81
C ILE A 189 5.74 7.98 -3.94
N ILE A 190 5.64 6.93 -3.13
CA ILE A 190 6.55 5.78 -3.13
C ILE A 190 5.74 4.56 -3.54
N SER A 191 6.00 4.06 -4.73
CA SER A 191 5.18 3.03 -5.38
C SER A 191 5.95 1.74 -5.62
N ILE A 192 5.26 0.61 -5.49
CA ILE A 192 5.77 -0.72 -5.80
C ILE A 192 5.18 -1.17 -7.15
N PRO A 193 5.95 -1.13 -8.26
CA PRO A 193 5.54 -1.77 -9.51
C PRO A 193 5.62 -3.28 -9.39
N PHE A 194 4.70 -3.98 -10.03
CA PHE A 194 4.65 -5.43 -10.03
C PHE A 194 5.69 -6.05 -10.98
N MET A 195 6.72 -6.67 -10.43
CA MET A 195 7.88 -7.15 -11.17
C MET A 195 7.90 -8.65 -11.47
N LYS A 196 7.12 -9.46 -10.77
CA LYS A 196 7.15 -10.93 -10.80
C LYS A 196 7.20 -11.58 -12.19
N ARG A 197 6.57 -10.97 -13.19
CA ARG A 197 6.50 -11.52 -14.56
C ARG A 197 7.64 -11.05 -15.45
N THR A 198 8.47 -10.16 -15.00
CA THR A 198 9.53 -9.56 -15.80
C THR A 198 10.87 -10.27 -15.66
N GLY A 199 11.03 -11.10 -14.62
CA GLY A 199 12.31 -11.70 -14.23
C GLY A 199 13.35 -10.67 -13.76
N LYS A 200 12.92 -9.45 -13.44
CA LYS A 200 13.73 -8.36 -12.88
C LYS A 200 13.58 -8.35 -11.37
N GLU A 201 14.53 -7.70 -10.70
CA GLU A 201 14.47 -7.43 -9.27
C GLU A 201 13.30 -6.50 -8.93
N ASP A 202 12.75 -6.64 -7.73
CA ASP A 202 11.74 -5.72 -7.21
C ASP A 202 12.34 -4.33 -7.02
N VAL A 203 11.54 -3.32 -7.30
CA VAL A 203 11.96 -1.92 -7.26
C VAL A 203 10.91 -1.04 -6.59
N LEU A 204 11.33 0.15 -6.16
CA LEU A 204 10.46 1.24 -5.80
C LEU A 204 10.58 2.37 -6.83
N HIS A 205 9.44 2.93 -7.22
CA HIS A 205 9.39 4.19 -7.95
C HIS A 205 9.10 5.33 -6.96
N VAL A 206 9.89 6.38 -6.99
CA VAL A 206 9.68 7.58 -6.17
C VAL A 206 9.34 8.74 -7.08
N TYR A 207 8.17 9.34 -6.87
CA TYR A 207 7.68 10.51 -7.60
C TYR A 207 7.62 11.71 -6.67
N SER A 208 7.83 12.92 -7.19
CA SER A 208 7.51 14.17 -6.50
C SER A 208 6.10 14.61 -6.88
N ILE A 209 5.26 14.88 -5.89
CA ILE A 209 3.91 15.41 -6.09
C ILE A 209 3.97 16.83 -6.62
N SER A 210 4.83 17.67 -6.01
CA SER A 210 4.97 19.09 -6.40
C SER A 210 5.59 19.27 -7.78
N GLU A 211 6.61 18.46 -8.14
CA GLU A 211 7.25 18.48 -9.45
C GLU A 211 6.50 17.67 -10.53
N ARG A 212 5.53 16.87 -10.12
CA ARG A 212 4.71 16.01 -11.01
C ARG A 212 5.52 15.10 -11.92
N ARG A 213 6.53 14.45 -11.40
CA ARG A 213 7.43 13.57 -12.17
C ARG A 213 8.05 12.45 -11.33
N LEU A 214 8.48 11.41 -12.03
CA LEU A 214 9.35 10.40 -11.46
C LEU A 214 10.71 11.01 -11.11
N LEU A 215 11.17 10.81 -9.88
CA LEU A 215 12.49 11.20 -9.41
C LEU A 215 13.53 10.09 -9.60
N GLY A 216 13.12 8.84 -9.44
CA GLY A 216 14.01 7.71 -9.59
C GLY A 216 13.36 6.36 -9.33
N THR A 217 14.08 5.32 -9.74
CA THR A 217 13.77 3.91 -9.51
C THR A 217 14.87 3.31 -8.65
N TYR A 218 14.50 2.62 -7.58
CA TYR A 218 15.42 2.12 -6.58
C TYR A 218 15.23 0.64 -6.40
N SER A 219 16.32 -0.11 -6.25
CA SER A 219 16.27 -1.54 -5.93
C SER A 219 15.62 -1.75 -4.58
N LEU A 220 14.64 -2.65 -4.52
CA LEU A 220 13.99 -3.07 -3.29
C LEU A 220 14.65 -4.38 -2.85
N GLN A 221 15.61 -4.26 -1.94
CA GLN A 221 16.29 -5.43 -1.37
C GLN A 221 15.66 -5.74 -0.02
N MET A 222 15.02 -6.89 0.06
CA MET A 222 14.50 -7.45 1.31
C MET A 222 15.32 -8.67 1.68
N GLU A 223 15.76 -8.73 2.95
CA GLU A 223 16.57 -9.83 3.44
C GLU A 223 15.69 -11.09 3.63
N ASP A 224 15.73 -12.01 2.69
CA ASP A 224 15.46 -13.43 2.91
C ASP A 224 16.01 -14.23 1.71
N GLU A 225 17.14 -14.92 1.91
CA GLU A 225 17.82 -15.67 0.84
C GLU A 225 17.10 -16.97 0.47
N ASP A 226 16.24 -17.50 1.35
CA ASP A 226 15.70 -18.85 1.20
C ASP A 226 14.20 -18.90 0.83
N THR A 227 13.48 -17.78 0.87
CA THR A 227 12.03 -17.76 0.65
C THR A 227 11.65 -16.71 -0.39
N TYR A 228 10.80 -17.07 -1.35
CA TYR A 228 10.25 -16.08 -2.26
C TYR A 228 9.37 -15.10 -1.50
N VAL A 229 9.75 -13.83 -1.54
CA VAL A 229 9.08 -12.71 -0.92
C VAL A 229 8.43 -11.87 -2.03
N GLU A 230 7.11 -11.70 -1.98
CA GLU A 230 6.39 -10.81 -2.87
C GLU A 230 5.99 -9.55 -2.09
N PRO A 231 6.57 -8.37 -2.40
CA PRO A 231 6.12 -7.13 -1.80
C PRO A 231 4.75 -6.78 -2.37
N GLU A 232 3.75 -6.74 -1.50
CA GLU A 232 2.35 -6.53 -1.91
C GLU A 232 1.91 -5.09 -1.68
N SER A 233 2.29 -4.49 -0.55
CA SER A 233 1.77 -3.17 -0.17
C SER A 233 2.77 -2.41 0.70
N ILE A 234 2.64 -1.09 0.71
CA ILE A 234 3.51 -0.17 1.45
C ILE A 234 2.68 0.91 2.15
N CYS A 235 3.01 1.23 3.40
CA CYS A 235 2.43 2.36 4.11
C CYS A 235 3.47 3.10 4.94
N GLU A 236 3.19 4.35 5.28
CA GLU A 236 3.92 5.08 6.31
C GLU A 236 3.29 4.74 7.66
N ILE A 237 4.09 4.23 8.60
CA ILE A 237 3.61 3.83 9.94
C ILE A 237 3.84 4.90 11.00
N GLU A 238 4.84 5.74 10.79
CA GLU A 238 5.19 6.95 11.53
C GLU A 238 5.84 7.91 10.54
N PRO A 239 5.85 9.22 10.79
CA PRO A 239 6.49 10.18 9.90
C PRO A 239 7.93 9.76 9.54
N GLY A 240 8.18 9.51 8.27
CA GLY A 240 9.46 9.06 7.75
C GLY A 240 9.82 7.61 8.02
N VAL A 241 8.90 6.79 8.53
CA VAL A 241 9.09 5.34 8.71
C VAL A 241 8.11 4.59 7.83
N LEU A 242 8.63 3.86 6.86
CA LEU A 242 7.83 3.05 5.93
C LEU A 242 7.82 1.59 6.38
N LEU A 243 6.69 0.94 6.11
CA LEU A 243 6.50 -0.51 6.27
C LEU A 243 6.05 -1.10 4.94
N ILE A 244 6.70 -2.19 4.53
CA ILE A 244 6.22 -3.07 3.46
C ILE A 244 5.64 -4.32 4.08
N GLY A 245 4.42 -4.66 3.65
CA GLY A 245 3.83 -5.98 3.85
C GLY A 245 4.14 -6.86 2.65
N SER A 246 4.68 -8.03 2.91
CA SER A 246 5.09 -9.01 1.90
C SER A 246 4.42 -10.34 2.12
N ALA A 247 4.03 -10.99 1.02
CA ALA A 247 3.52 -12.34 1.03
C ALA A 247 4.69 -13.34 0.91
N LEU A 248 4.76 -14.28 1.85
CA LEU A 248 5.70 -15.41 1.82
C LEU A 248 4.96 -16.68 1.41
N LYS A 249 5.51 -17.42 0.45
CA LYS A 249 4.77 -18.54 -0.18
C LYS A 249 4.82 -19.85 0.55
N ASP A 250 5.87 -20.17 1.27
CA ASP A 250 6.02 -21.49 1.89
C ASP A 250 6.71 -21.43 3.26
N PRO A 251 5.99 -21.62 4.34
CA PRO A 251 4.54 -21.63 4.47
C PRO A 251 3.91 -20.25 4.23
N SER A 252 2.63 -20.21 3.85
CA SER A 252 1.93 -18.94 3.64
C SER A 252 1.98 -18.08 4.90
N ARG A 253 2.67 -16.95 4.83
CA ARG A 253 2.91 -16.00 5.91
C ARG A 253 2.88 -14.57 5.39
N ILE A 254 2.70 -13.63 6.30
CA ILE A 254 2.86 -12.20 6.06
C ILE A 254 4.14 -11.77 6.78
N ALA A 255 5.07 -11.17 6.06
CA ALA A 255 6.27 -10.58 6.64
C ALA A 255 6.23 -9.06 6.54
N PHE A 256 6.74 -8.40 7.56
CA PHE A 256 6.86 -6.96 7.64
C PHE A 256 8.32 -6.54 7.58
N TYR A 257 8.58 -5.54 6.73
CA TYR A 257 9.89 -4.92 6.59
C TYR A 257 9.75 -3.42 6.78
N THR A 258 10.67 -2.80 7.48
CA THR A 258 10.65 -1.36 7.75
C THR A 258 11.91 -0.67 7.28
N THR A 259 11.81 0.62 6.95
CA THR A 259 12.95 1.50 6.70
C THR A 259 12.64 2.93 7.11
N LYS A 260 13.69 3.71 7.38
CA LYS A 260 13.60 5.14 7.68
C LYS A 260 13.97 5.99 6.47
N VAL A 261 13.13 6.96 6.17
CA VAL A 261 13.27 7.85 5.01
C VAL A 261 14.19 9.05 5.27
N GLU A 262 14.37 9.45 6.54
CA GLU A 262 15.01 10.71 6.95
C GLU A 262 16.39 11.00 6.36
N ALA A 263 17.23 9.98 6.20
CA ALA A 263 18.60 10.19 5.71
C ALA A 263 18.69 10.32 4.19
N ALA A 264 17.66 9.90 3.47
CA ALA A 264 17.73 9.75 2.03
C ALA A 264 17.52 11.05 1.26
N PHE A 265 16.72 11.97 1.81
CA PHE A 265 16.37 13.21 1.12
C PHE A 265 17.39 14.33 1.31
N SER A 266 18.22 14.29 2.34
CA SER A 266 19.23 15.31 2.63
C SER A 266 20.54 15.15 1.85
N VAL A 267 20.84 13.99 1.31
CA VAL A 267 22.15 13.67 0.71
C VAL A 267 22.25 14.05 -0.77
N ARG A 268 21.14 14.19 -1.51
CA ARG A 268 21.20 14.48 -2.95
C ARG A 268 21.41 15.93 -3.35
N THR A 269 21.19 16.88 -2.48
CA THR A 269 21.41 18.30 -2.81
C THR A 269 22.89 18.69 -2.94
N THR A 270 23.79 17.81 -2.56
CA THR A 270 25.23 18.09 -2.56
C THR A 270 26.04 17.48 -3.70
N VAL A 271 25.47 16.57 -4.49
CA VAL A 271 26.22 15.85 -5.55
C VAL A 271 25.98 16.43 -6.96
N GLU A 272 24.93 17.20 -7.19
CA GLU A 272 24.67 17.77 -8.52
C GLU A 272 25.39 19.10 -8.82
N HIS A 273 26.18 19.66 -7.90
CA HIS A 273 26.93 20.90 -8.10
C HIS A 273 28.44 20.75 -8.15
N GLY A 274 28.95 19.58 -8.40
CA GLY A 274 30.40 19.32 -8.43
C GLY A 274 30.90 18.52 -9.60
N THR A 275 30.64 18.96 -10.82
CA THR A 275 31.60 18.70 -11.95
C THR A 275 31.34 19.67 -13.09
N VAL A 276 32.23 20.60 -13.19
CA VAL A 276 32.63 21.24 -14.46
C VAL A 276 33.51 20.29 -15.21
#